data_a0f9786f2be93648b847d70be3c9a9b0
#
_entry.id   a0f9786f2be93648b847d70be3c9a9b0
#
_cell.length_a   1.000
_cell.length_b   1.000
_cell.length_c   1.000
_cell.angle_alpha   90.00
_cell.angle_beta   90.00
_cell.angle_gamma   90.00
#
_symmetry.space_group_name_H-M   'P 1'
#
loop_
_entity.id
_entity.type
_entity.pdbx_description
1 polymer ?
#
loop_
_entity_poly.entity_id
_entity_poly.type
_entity_poly.pdbx_seq_one_letter_code
_entity_poly.pdbx_strand_id
1 'polypeptide(L)'
;MKKIISFFLAACIFLVQTRAQQIASFNIKLDKTNNLVAVPASINLDELSHVADSALALYEVQGKQQVPIPFQIKQEGHRTMHWMINPMGKTEFSYVLAQAAPSPFNNIKAIKSPTDITFNAGNKNLLRYNDATVYPPAKIDTAFKRSGFIHPLWTPHGQELTRIQAPDHYHHYGIWNPWTHVEFEKDTVDFWNLKSKQGTVRFAKLVSKTEGPIFSEIKALHEHVVFKKGGGEKVALNELQTIRVYQPEKDKDYYIVDITSEMNCATESPFHILEYRYAGMGWRTTEYWNNTNCEVLTSEGKTRKDTDGTRAKWCIVQGELPDNDYGGAAFLAYPTNYNFPEPMRIWTLNTNVRGDMFFSFAPTKDRNWLLEPGNTYVLKYRLVVFNGKFDQARAESAWQGFAHPPQITINKK
;
A
#
# COMPACT_ATOMS: atom_id res chain seq x y z
N MET A 1 -73.11 -37.63 20.64
CA MET A 1 -72.47 -36.37 20.21
C MET A 1 -71.37 -36.02 21.23
N LYS A 2 -70.11 -36.33 20.88
CA LYS A 2 -68.95 -36.00 21.72
C LYS A 2 -68.31 -34.70 21.21
N LYS A 3 -68.31 -33.66 22.04
CA LYS A 3 -67.63 -32.40 21.71
C LYS A 3 -66.12 -32.56 22.03
N ILE A 4 -65.31 -32.43 21.01
CA ILE A 4 -63.83 -32.34 21.12
C ILE A 4 -63.49 -30.85 21.34
N ILE A 5 -62.95 -30.54 22.53
CA ILE A 5 -62.41 -29.21 22.82
C ILE A 5 -60.93 -29.25 22.49
N SER A 6 -60.51 -28.56 21.41
CA SER A 6 -59.09 -28.36 21.03
C SER A 6 -58.52 -27.20 21.82
N PHE A 7 -57.57 -27.49 22.66
CA PHE A 7 -56.76 -26.47 23.34
C PHE A 7 -55.62 -26.03 22.43
N PHE A 8 -55.69 -24.79 21.92
CA PHE A 8 -54.54 -24.15 21.24
C PHE A 8 -53.59 -23.61 22.27
N LEU A 9 -52.43 -24.26 22.43
CA LEU A 9 -51.33 -23.75 23.25
C LEU A 9 -50.56 -22.71 22.43
N ALA A 10 -50.81 -21.42 22.69
CA ALA A 10 -50.02 -20.33 22.05
C ALA A 10 -48.65 -20.27 22.78
N ALA A 11 -47.62 -20.81 22.12
CA ALA A 11 -46.22 -20.64 22.56
C ALA A 11 -45.80 -19.20 22.27
N CYS A 12 -45.80 -18.34 23.27
CA CYS A 12 -45.11 -17.02 23.20
C CYS A 12 -43.62 -17.24 23.14
N ILE A 13 -43.03 -17.15 21.96
CA ILE A 13 -41.61 -17.07 21.77
C ILE A 13 -41.20 -15.65 22.20
N PHE A 14 -40.72 -15.53 23.44
CA PHE A 14 -40.02 -14.33 23.89
C PHE A 14 -38.69 -14.25 23.15
N LEU A 15 -38.62 -13.46 22.09
CA LEU A 15 -37.36 -12.98 21.50
C LEU A 15 -36.71 -12.09 22.57
N VAL A 16 -35.84 -12.67 23.39
CA VAL A 16 -34.92 -11.90 24.22
C VAL A 16 -33.98 -11.19 23.25
N GLN A 17 -34.28 -9.96 22.90
CA GLN A 17 -33.31 -9.06 22.33
C GLN A 17 -32.24 -8.80 23.39
N THR A 18 -31.19 -9.59 23.40
CA THR A 18 -29.97 -9.25 24.16
C THR A 18 -29.45 -7.93 23.61
N ARG A 19 -29.71 -6.85 24.34
CA ARG A 19 -29.07 -5.56 24.00
C ARG A 19 -27.57 -5.76 24.06
N ALA A 20 -26.91 -5.49 22.95
CA ALA A 20 -25.45 -5.51 22.88
C ALA A 20 -24.89 -4.65 24.01
N GLN A 21 -24.04 -5.23 24.88
CA GLN A 21 -23.41 -4.49 25.98
C GLN A 21 -22.33 -3.60 25.38
N GLN A 22 -22.53 -2.28 25.50
CA GLN A 22 -21.53 -1.32 25.07
C GLN A 22 -20.27 -1.43 25.94
N ILE A 23 -19.11 -1.52 25.29
CA ILE A 23 -17.76 -1.55 25.88
C ILE A 23 -17.17 -0.14 25.92
N ALA A 24 -17.16 0.52 24.76
CA ALA A 24 -16.61 1.86 24.57
C ALA A 24 -17.32 2.61 23.47
N SER A 25 -17.18 3.93 23.45
CA SER A 25 -17.52 4.76 22.30
C SER A 25 -16.30 5.56 21.85
N PHE A 26 -16.23 5.82 20.54
CA PHE A 26 -15.14 6.56 19.91
C PHE A 26 -15.71 7.77 19.18
N ASN A 27 -15.11 8.93 19.41
CA ASN A 27 -15.38 10.13 18.63
C ASN A 27 -14.13 10.51 17.85
N ILE A 28 -14.30 10.75 16.57
CA ILE A 28 -13.22 11.09 15.63
C ILE A 28 -13.57 12.38 14.95
N LYS A 29 -12.61 13.29 14.90
CA LYS A 29 -12.70 14.52 14.13
C LYS A 29 -11.59 14.54 13.10
N LEU A 30 -11.97 14.58 11.82
CA LEU A 30 -11.06 14.78 10.70
C LEU A 30 -10.88 16.27 10.42
N ASP A 31 -9.72 16.63 9.88
CA ASP A 31 -9.54 17.96 9.30
C ASP A 31 -10.46 18.14 8.07
N LYS A 32 -10.86 19.39 7.78
CA LYS A 32 -11.71 19.69 6.62
C LYS A 32 -11.07 19.29 5.29
N THR A 33 -9.76 19.27 5.22
CA THR A 33 -9.01 18.83 4.04
C THR A 33 -8.90 17.32 3.92
N ASN A 34 -9.28 16.57 4.97
CA ASN A 34 -9.19 15.11 5.03
C ASN A 34 -10.57 14.42 5.01
N ASN A 35 -11.41 14.77 4.05
CA ASN A 35 -12.80 14.31 4.03
C ASN A 35 -13.31 13.79 2.68
N LEU A 36 -12.40 13.52 1.71
CA LEU A 36 -12.76 13.05 0.37
C LEU A 36 -12.35 11.60 0.09
N VAL A 37 -11.30 11.10 0.77
CA VAL A 37 -10.76 9.75 0.61
C VAL A 37 -10.84 9.02 1.94
N ALA A 38 -11.13 7.72 1.90
CA ALA A 38 -11.24 6.89 3.10
C ALA A 38 -9.95 6.91 3.94
N VAL A 39 -10.10 6.93 5.26
CA VAL A 39 -9.00 7.05 6.21
C VAL A 39 -8.94 5.80 7.09
N PRO A 40 -7.83 5.06 7.10
CA PRO A 40 -7.62 3.99 8.06
C PRO A 40 -7.54 4.51 9.49
N ALA A 41 -8.24 3.85 10.40
CA ALA A 41 -8.21 4.11 11.83
C ALA A 41 -7.82 2.85 12.59
N SER A 42 -7.16 3.02 13.74
CA SER A 42 -6.82 1.90 14.61
C SER A 42 -6.71 2.32 16.07
N ILE A 43 -6.96 1.36 16.97
CA ILE A 43 -6.80 1.54 18.43
C ILE A 43 -6.18 0.30 19.05
N ASN A 44 -5.52 0.48 20.19
CA ASN A 44 -5.12 -0.62 21.06
C ASN A 44 -6.35 -1.20 21.76
N LEU A 45 -6.78 -2.40 21.37
CA LEU A 45 -7.97 -3.04 21.90
C LEU A 45 -7.76 -3.58 23.33
N ASP A 46 -6.54 -4.00 23.68
CA ASP A 46 -6.24 -4.55 25.00
C ASP A 46 -6.38 -3.51 26.13
N GLU A 47 -6.26 -2.23 25.78
CA GLU A 47 -6.55 -1.13 26.73
C GLU A 47 -8.05 -0.94 27.00
N LEU A 48 -8.92 -1.54 26.19
CA LEU A 48 -10.37 -1.34 26.24
C LEU A 48 -11.13 -2.58 26.72
N SER A 49 -10.71 -3.76 26.26
CA SER A 49 -11.49 -4.97 26.48
C SER A 49 -10.66 -6.24 26.34
N HIS A 50 -10.94 -7.21 27.20
CA HIS A 50 -10.44 -8.58 27.11
C HIS A 50 -11.49 -9.57 26.58
N VAL A 51 -12.62 -9.06 26.07
CA VAL A 51 -13.64 -9.88 25.39
C VAL A 51 -13.02 -10.55 24.15
N ALA A 52 -13.42 -11.80 23.91
CA ALA A 52 -12.95 -12.54 22.74
C ALA A 52 -13.31 -11.82 21.42
N ASP A 53 -12.40 -11.83 20.44
CA ASP A 53 -12.57 -11.14 19.17
C ASP A 53 -13.86 -11.53 18.43
N SER A 54 -14.25 -12.82 18.55
CA SER A 54 -15.49 -13.37 17.97
C SER A 54 -16.78 -12.88 18.63
N ALA A 55 -16.68 -12.19 19.78
CA ALA A 55 -17.81 -11.64 20.52
C ALA A 55 -17.79 -10.10 20.52
N LEU A 56 -17.14 -9.47 19.58
CA LEU A 56 -17.08 -8.01 19.40
C LEU A 56 -17.81 -7.59 18.14
N ALA A 57 -18.49 -6.45 18.19
CA ALA A 57 -19.10 -5.79 17.05
C ALA A 57 -18.82 -4.29 17.11
N LEU A 58 -18.55 -3.68 15.94
CA LEU A 58 -18.33 -2.24 15.80
C LEU A 58 -19.47 -1.63 15.00
N TYR A 59 -20.00 -0.52 15.51
CA TYR A 59 -21.11 0.21 14.91
C TYR A 59 -20.70 1.66 14.65
N GLU A 60 -21.06 2.20 13.49
CA GLU A 60 -21.08 3.64 13.26
C GLU A 60 -22.40 4.23 13.75
N VAL A 61 -22.36 5.36 14.47
CA VAL A 61 -23.54 6.06 14.95
C VAL A 61 -24.00 7.07 13.91
N GLN A 62 -25.16 6.83 13.30
CA GLN A 62 -25.77 7.68 12.29
C GLN A 62 -27.10 8.24 12.82
N GLY A 63 -27.04 9.40 13.47
CA GLY A 63 -28.18 9.97 14.18
C GLY A 63 -28.63 9.10 15.37
N LYS A 64 -29.82 8.48 15.27
CA LYS A 64 -30.36 7.55 16.29
C LYS A 64 -30.06 6.08 15.98
N GLN A 65 -29.46 5.79 14.83
CA GLN A 65 -29.19 4.42 14.38
C GLN A 65 -27.73 4.03 14.63
N GLN A 66 -27.53 2.74 14.93
CA GLN A 66 -26.21 2.11 14.99
C GLN A 66 -26.11 1.15 13.79
N VAL A 67 -25.24 1.47 12.85
CA VAL A 67 -25.02 0.68 11.64
C VAL A 67 -23.78 -0.17 11.83
N PRO A 68 -23.85 -1.50 11.70
CA PRO A 68 -22.68 -2.36 11.84
C PRO A 68 -21.69 -2.09 10.71
N ILE A 69 -20.42 -1.94 11.06
CA ILE A 69 -19.34 -1.72 10.11
C ILE A 69 -18.27 -2.81 10.26
N PRO A 70 -17.51 -3.10 9.19
CA PRO A 70 -16.40 -4.03 9.26
C PRO A 70 -15.27 -3.48 10.15
N PHE A 71 -14.62 -4.38 10.87
CA PHE A 71 -13.38 -4.13 11.58
C PHE A 71 -12.50 -5.38 11.51
N GLN A 72 -11.22 -5.23 11.77
CA GLN A 72 -10.24 -6.31 11.77
C GLN A 72 -9.32 -6.18 12.98
N ILE A 73 -9.12 -7.28 13.70
CA ILE A 73 -8.18 -7.32 14.81
C ILE A 73 -6.89 -8.00 14.33
N LYS A 74 -5.76 -7.36 14.58
CA LYS A 74 -4.42 -7.87 14.30
C LYS A 74 -3.61 -7.94 15.58
N GLN A 75 -2.93 -9.07 15.79
CA GLN A 75 -2.05 -9.28 16.92
C GLN A 75 -0.62 -8.90 16.55
N GLU A 76 -0.10 -7.80 17.10
CA GLU A 76 1.28 -7.32 16.94
C GLU A 76 1.81 -6.82 18.28
N GLY A 77 2.22 -7.75 19.17
CA GLY A 77 2.53 -7.45 20.56
C GLY A 77 1.29 -7.25 21.40
N HIS A 78 0.29 -6.51 20.93
CA HIS A 78 -1.03 -6.31 21.49
C HIS A 78 -2.10 -6.44 20.40
N ARG A 79 -3.38 -6.59 20.79
CA ARG A 79 -4.50 -6.60 19.85
C ARG A 79 -4.76 -5.18 19.35
N THR A 80 -4.59 -4.96 18.07
CA THR A 80 -4.94 -3.69 17.41
C THR A 80 -6.21 -3.89 16.59
N MET A 81 -7.24 -3.11 16.88
CA MET A 81 -8.47 -3.07 16.11
C MET A 81 -8.35 -2.02 15.02
N HIS A 82 -8.62 -2.41 13.77
CA HIS A 82 -8.57 -1.57 12.58
C HIS A 82 -9.94 -1.44 11.94
N TRP A 83 -10.29 -0.26 11.42
CA TRP A 83 -11.46 -0.02 10.58
C TRP A 83 -11.19 1.10 9.59
N MET A 84 -12.11 1.32 8.66
CA MET A 84 -12.06 2.44 7.72
C MET A 84 -13.08 3.50 8.11
N ILE A 85 -12.65 4.76 8.11
CA ILE A 85 -13.52 5.93 8.18
C ILE A 85 -13.82 6.33 6.73
N ASN A 86 -15.10 6.43 6.39
CA ASN A 86 -15.54 6.84 5.06
C ASN A 86 -16.12 8.27 5.12
N PRO A 87 -15.34 9.30 4.81
CA PRO A 87 -15.74 10.67 5.12
C PRO A 87 -16.94 11.16 4.30
N MET A 88 -16.97 10.95 2.99
CA MET A 88 -18.02 11.46 2.09
C MET A 88 -18.38 12.93 2.34
N GLY A 89 -17.37 13.78 2.60
CA GLY A 89 -17.54 15.18 2.92
C GLY A 89 -17.77 15.49 4.41
N LYS A 90 -17.99 14.51 5.27
CA LYS A 90 -18.13 14.69 6.72
C LYS A 90 -16.78 14.76 7.42
N THR A 91 -16.75 15.37 8.59
CA THR A 91 -15.53 15.51 9.41
C THR A 91 -15.67 14.95 10.81
N GLU A 92 -16.89 14.62 11.25
CA GLU A 92 -17.14 14.11 12.61
C GLU A 92 -17.82 12.75 12.55
N PHE A 93 -17.30 11.80 13.31
CA PHE A 93 -17.74 10.41 13.33
C PHE A 93 -17.83 9.90 14.77
N SER A 94 -18.83 9.09 15.03
CA SER A 94 -19.00 8.42 16.31
C SER A 94 -19.19 6.92 16.09
N TYR A 95 -18.50 6.11 16.89
CA TYR A 95 -18.55 4.65 16.84
C TYR A 95 -18.84 4.07 18.22
N VAL A 96 -19.43 2.88 18.23
CA VAL A 96 -19.69 2.10 19.45
C VAL A 96 -19.08 0.70 19.27
N LEU A 97 -18.18 0.34 20.17
CA LEU A 97 -17.73 -1.04 20.34
C LEU A 97 -18.62 -1.72 21.37
N ALA A 98 -19.15 -2.87 21.02
CA ALA A 98 -20.06 -3.62 21.89
C ALA A 98 -19.71 -5.10 21.93
N GLN A 99 -20.07 -5.76 23.03
CA GLN A 99 -20.08 -7.21 23.11
C GLN A 99 -21.32 -7.73 22.40
N ALA A 100 -21.13 -8.25 21.20
CA ALA A 100 -22.15 -8.82 20.34
C ALA A 100 -21.52 -9.72 19.29
N ALA A 101 -22.31 -10.58 18.66
CA ALA A 101 -21.85 -11.34 17.50
C ALA A 101 -21.51 -10.38 16.34
N PRO A 102 -20.34 -10.50 15.71
CA PRO A 102 -19.98 -9.66 14.57
C PRO A 102 -20.86 -9.94 13.35
N SER A 103 -21.15 -8.91 12.58
CA SER A 103 -21.76 -9.07 11.27
C SER A 103 -20.76 -9.72 10.30
N PRO A 104 -21.21 -10.60 9.39
CA PRO A 104 -20.33 -11.16 8.37
C PRO A 104 -19.95 -10.11 7.32
N PHE A 105 -18.67 -9.98 7.02
CA PHE A 105 -18.15 -9.13 5.95
C PHE A 105 -17.23 -9.92 5.04
N ASN A 106 -17.13 -9.50 3.79
CA ASN A 106 -16.23 -10.11 2.82
C ASN A 106 -14.78 -9.73 3.15
N ASN A 107 -13.88 -10.72 3.04
CA ASN A 107 -12.46 -10.50 3.25
C ASN A 107 -11.76 -10.20 1.92
N ILE A 108 -10.82 -9.27 1.96
CA ILE A 108 -9.77 -9.17 0.94
C ILE A 108 -8.75 -10.28 1.21
N LYS A 109 -8.25 -10.91 0.16
CA LYS A 109 -7.37 -12.09 0.25
C LYS A 109 -6.02 -11.83 -0.43
N ALA A 110 -4.98 -12.49 0.05
CA ALA A 110 -3.68 -12.59 -0.60
C ALA A 110 -3.44 -14.07 -0.97
N ILE A 111 -3.74 -14.41 -2.21
CA ILE A 111 -3.69 -15.79 -2.71
C ILE A 111 -2.28 -16.09 -3.19
N LYS A 112 -1.58 -17.02 -2.50
CA LYS A 112 -0.25 -17.48 -2.86
C LYS A 112 -0.33 -18.55 -3.95
N SER A 113 0.41 -18.33 -5.05
CA SER A 113 0.73 -19.30 -6.08
C SER A 113 2.21 -19.73 -5.98
N PRO A 114 2.70 -20.67 -6.77
CA PRO A 114 4.13 -21.02 -6.79
C PRO A 114 5.06 -19.84 -7.14
N THR A 115 4.57 -18.83 -7.87
CA THR A 115 5.38 -17.74 -8.44
C THR A 115 5.07 -16.35 -7.91
N ASP A 116 3.93 -16.18 -7.23
CA ASP A 116 3.44 -14.87 -6.84
C ASP A 116 2.40 -14.91 -5.71
N ILE A 117 2.06 -13.73 -5.21
CA ILE A 117 0.95 -13.51 -4.27
C ILE A 117 0.04 -12.46 -4.90
N THR A 118 -1.21 -12.85 -5.20
CA THR A 118 -2.19 -11.94 -5.80
C THR A 118 -3.22 -11.50 -4.76
N PHE A 119 -3.38 -10.19 -4.60
CA PHE A 119 -4.41 -9.58 -3.74
C PHE A 119 -5.72 -9.45 -4.50
N ASN A 120 -6.80 -10.01 -3.90
CA ASN A 120 -8.13 -10.07 -4.52
C ASN A 120 -9.21 -9.55 -3.58
N ALA A 121 -10.11 -8.73 -4.12
CA ALA A 121 -11.37 -8.36 -3.49
C ALA A 121 -12.53 -8.98 -4.26
N GLY A 122 -13.12 -10.04 -3.70
CA GLY A 122 -14.10 -10.85 -4.44
C GLY A 122 -13.45 -11.52 -5.65
N ASN A 123 -13.96 -11.21 -6.85
CA ASN A 123 -13.45 -11.71 -8.13
C ASN A 123 -12.47 -10.73 -8.83
N LYS A 124 -12.14 -9.58 -8.21
CA LYS A 124 -11.26 -8.57 -8.79
C LYS A 124 -9.84 -8.73 -8.27
N ASN A 125 -8.88 -8.81 -9.19
CA ASN A 125 -7.46 -8.70 -8.87
C ASN A 125 -7.13 -7.22 -8.67
N LEU A 126 -6.35 -6.91 -7.63
CA LEU A 126 -5.92 -5.54 -7.31
C LEU A 126 -4.43 -5.36 -7.56
N LEU A 127 -3.63 -6.29 -7.07
CA LEU A 127 -2.18 -6.22 -7.11
C LEU A 127 -1.60 -7.63 -7.08
N ARG A 128 -0.51 -7.86 -7.86
CA ARG A 128 0.30 -9.08 -7.77
C ARG A 128 1.72 -8.74 -7.33
N TYR A 129 2.18 -9.43 -6.32
CA TYR A 129 3.55 -9.39 -5.84
C TYR A 129 4.29 -10.64 -6.33
N ASN A 130 5.36 -10.44 -7.11
CA ASN A 130 6.14 -11.52 -7.71
C ASN A 130 7.29 -11.91 -6.77
N ASP A 131 7.16 -13.02 -6.07
CA ASP A 131 8.17 -13.54 -5.16
C ASP A 131 9.13 -14.55 -5.81
N ALA A 132 8.73 -15.23 -6.87
CA ALA A 132 9.65 -16.03 -7.67
C ALA A 132 10.46 -15.17 -8.65
N THR A 133 11.62 -15.66 -9.05
CA THR A 133 12.48 -14.98 -10.02
C THR A 133 11.83 -14.97 -11.41
N VAL A 134 11.60 -13.79 -11.94
CA VAL A 134 11.17 -13.57 -13.32
C VAL A 134 12.40 -13.33 -14.18
N TYR A 135 12.56 -14.15 -15.23
CA TYR A 135 13.66 -14.07 -16.18
C TYR A 135 13.30 -13.09 -17.33
N PRO A 136 14.30 -12.45 -17.94
CA PRO A 136 14.08 -11.65 -19.13
C PRO A 136 13.66 -12.53 -20.32
N PRO A 137 13.13 -11.92 -21.40
CA PRO A 137 12.81 -12.62 -22.63
C PRO A 137 14.02 -13.40 -23.20
N ALA A 138 13.75 -14.43 -23.99
CA ALA A 138 14.80 -15.21 -24.66
C ALA A 138 15.77 -14.30 -25.40
N LYS A 139 17.08 -14.61 -25.35
CA LYS A 139 18.21 -13.87 -25.94
C LYS A 139 18.61 -12.58 -25.22
N ILE A 140 17.89 -12.16 -24.17
CA ILE A 140 18.29 -11.04 -23.31
C ILE A 140 19.12 -11.59 -22.14
N ASP A 141 20.16 -10.84 -21.72
CA ASP A 141 21.07 -11.23 -20.65
C ASP A 141 20.29 -11.58 -19.38
N THR A 142 20.51 -12.77 -18.83
CA THR A 142 19.87 -13.26 -17.60
C THR A 142 20.23 -12.43 -16.35
N ALA A 143 21.21 -11.56 -16.42
CA ALA A 143 21.48 -10.55 -15.39
C ALA A 143 20.27 -9.67 -15.08
N PHE A 144 19.38 -9.47 -16.04
CA PHE A 144 18.15 -8.70 -15.84
C PHE A 144 17.07 -9.42 -15.04
N LYS A 145 17.26 -10.68 -14.62
CA LYS A 145 16.30 -11.38 -13.76
C LYS A 145 16.08 -10.69 -12.42
N ARG A 146 14.86 -10.75 -11.89
CA ARG A 146 14.49 -10.14 -10.60
C ARG A 146 13.33 -10.86 -9.94
N SER A 147 13.24 -10.77 -8.61
CA SER A 147 12.08 -11.09 -7.78
C SER A 147 11.83 -9.96 -6.77
N GLY A 148 10.75 -10.02 -6.00
CA GLY A 148 10.43 -9.01 -5.00
C GLY A 148 9.95 -7.68 -5.61
N PHE A 149 8.90 -7.72 -6.45
CA PHE A 149 8.33 -6.54 -7.10
C PHE A 149 6.82 -6.69 -7.35
N ILE A 150 6.14 -5.58 -7.56
CA ILE A 150 4.70 -5.54 -7.85
C ILE A 150 4.47 -5.44 -9.36
N HIS A 151 3.81 -6.43 -9.94
CA HIS A 151 3.33 -6.42 -11.33
C HIS A 151 2.42 -7.63 -11.58
N PRO A 152 1.23 -7.44 -12.16
CA PRO A 152 0.58 -6.16 -12.41
C PRO A 152 0.06 -5.45 -11.15
N LEU A 153 -0.13 -4.13 -11.27
CA LEU A 153 -1.02 -3.33 -10.45
C LEU A 153 -2.23 -3.01 -11.32
N TRP A 154 -3.43 -3.36 -10.88
CA TRP A 154 -4.65 -3.16 -11.66
C TRP A 154 -5.48 -2.00 -11.11
N THR A 155 -6.12 -1.24 -11.99
CA THR A 155 -7.18 -0.31 -11.59
C THR A 155 -8.40 -1.07 -11.04
N PRO A 156 -9.36 -0.43 -10.35
CA PRO A 156 -10.63 -1.04 -9.95
C PRO A 156 -11.41 -1.69 -11.10
N HIS A 157 -11.23 -1.22 -12.34
CA HIS A 157 -11.83 -1.81 -13.54
C HIS A 157 -11.01 -2.93 -14.18
N GLY A 158 -9.79 -3.21 -13.67
CA GLY A 158 -8.95 -4.30 -14.12
C GLY A 158 -7.90 -3.94 -15.19
N GLN A 159 -7.69 -2.65 -15.48
CA GLN A 159 -6.66 -2.19 -16.41
C GLN A 159 -5.27 -2.21 -15.75
N GLU A 160 -4.24 -2.67 -16.49
CA GLU A 160 -2.87 -2.73 -15.97
C GLU A 160 -2.17 -1.36 -15.96
N LEU A 161 -1.64 -0.98 -14.81
CA LEU A 161 -0.91 0.28 -14.61
C LEU A 161 0.61 0.11 -14.59
N THR A 162 1.11 -1.10 -14.68
CA THR A 162 2.56 -1.39 -14.58
C THR A 162 3.06 -2.12 -15.82
N ARG A 163 4.37 -2.01 -16.07
CA ARG A 163 5.09 -2.74 -17.11
C ARG A 163 6.41 -3.27 -16.56
N ILE A 164 6.85 -4.45 -17.03
CA ILE A 164 8.17 -5.00 -16.72
C ILE A 164 8.98 -5.19 -17.99
N GLN A 165 10.31 -5.18 -17.85
CA GLN A 165 11.26 -5.58 -18.88
C GLN A 165 11.02 -4.94 -20.25
N ALA A 166 10.60 -3.66 -20.25
CA ALA A 166 10.44 -2.92 -21.48
C ALA A 166 11.75 -2.94 -22.32
N PRO A 167 11.69 -3.04 -23.65
CA PRO A 167 12.88 -3.16 -24.49
C PRO A 167 13.90 -2.02 -24.35
N ASP A 168 13.44 -0.85 -23.91
CA ASP A 168 14.27 0.30 -23.62
C ASP A 168 14.99 0.19 -22.27
N HIS A 169 14.40 -0.58 -21.29
CA HIS A 169 14.91 -0.73 -19.92
C HIS A 169 14.56 -2.08 -19.33
N TYR A 170 15.26 -3.16 -19.70
CA TYR A 170 15.01 -4.51 -19.19
C TYR A 170 15.14 -4.65 -17.66
N HIS A 171 15.79 -3.70 -16.98
CA HIS A 171 15.92 -3.66 -15.51
C HIS A 171 14.74 -2.97 -14.81
N HIS A 172 13.70 -2.50 -15.51
CA HIS A 172 12.49 -1.96 -14.89
C HIS A 172 11.45 -3.04 -14.60
N TYR A 173 10.89 -3.04 -13.37
CA TYR A 173 10.03 -4.10 -12.87
C TYR A 173 8.78 -3.57 -12.13
N GLY A 174 7.81 -3.04 -12.88
CA GLY A 174 6.53 -2.58 -12.30
C GLY A 174 6.72 -1.53 -11.20
N ILE A 175 6.50 -1.91 -9.93
CA ILE A 175 6.86 -1.13 -8.75
C ILE A 175 7.90 -1.92 -7.96
N TRP A 176 9.07 -1.29 -7.71
CA TRP A 176 10.21 -1.91 -7.03
C TRP A 176 11.06 -0.86 -6.30
N ASN A 177 11.93 -1.26 -5.38
CA ASN A 177 12.67 -0.36 -4.50
C ASN A 177 14.18 -0.68 -4.41
N PRO A 178 14.97 -0.57 -5.48
CA PRO A 178 16.42 -0.76 -5.44
C PRO A 178 17.19 0.55 -5.27
N TRP A 179 18.46 0.42 -4.91
CA TRP A 179 19.39 1.54 -4.78
C TRP A 179 20.42 1.54 -5.91
N THR A 180 20.90 2.73 -6.27
CA THR A 180 22.00 2.92 -7.19
C THR A 180 23.20 3.51 -6.43
N HIS A 181 24.42 3.31 -6.96
CA HIS A 181 25.66 3.92 -6.44
C HIS A 181 25.79 3.78 -4.92
N VAL A 182 25.85 2.54 -4.44
CA VAL A 182 26.03 2.26 -3.03
C VAL A 182 27.48 1.93 -2.76
N GLU A 183 28.13 2.65 -1.83
CA GLU A 183 29.40 2.22 -1.28
C GLU A 183 29.16 1.14 -0.22
N PHE A 184 29.76 -0.03 -0.46
CA PHE A 184 29.74 -1.16 0.45
C PHE A 184 31.12 -1.84 0.45
N GLU A 185 31.80 -1.91 1.59
CA GLU A 185 33.10 -2.56 1.76
C GLU A 185 34.15 -2.12 0.70
N LYS A 186 34.29 -0.84 0.43
CA LYS A 186 35.24 -0.23 -0.55
C LYS A 186 34.87 -0.42 -2.03
N ASP A 187 33.76 -1.08 -2.37
CA ASP A 187 33.25 -1.18 -3.73
C ASP A 187 32.03 -0.28 -3.89
N THR A 188 31.85 0.29 -5.09
CA THR A 188 30.59 0.92 -5.49
C THR A 188 29.74 -0.10 -6.22
N VAL A 189 28.52 -0.33 -5.73
CA VAL A 189 27.59 -1.37 -6.20
C VAL A 189 26.29 -0.74 -6.71
N ASP A 190 25.83 -1.21 -7.83
CA ASP A 190 24.53 -0.82 -8.40
C ASP A 190 23.55 -2.00 -8.32
N PHE A 191 22.47 -1.80 -7.55
CA PHE A 191 21.38 -2.78 -7.41
C PHE A 191 20.22 -2.50 -8.37
N TRP A 192 20.25 -1.35 -9.06
CA TRP A 192 19.22 -0.93 -10.00
C TRP A 192 19.51 -1.37 -11.43
N ASN A 193 20.71 -0.99 -11.95
CA ASN A 193 21.12 -1.25 -13.34
C ASN A 193 21.77 -2.64 -13.45
N LEU A 194 20.95 -3.67 -13.49
CA LEU A 194 21.34 -5.09 -13.40
C LEU A 194 22.37 -5.54 -14.44
N LYS A 195 22.50 -4.83 -15.57
CA LYS A 195 23.48 -5.13 -16.62
C LYS A 195 24.92 -5.08 -16.11
N SER A 196 25.20 -4.25 -15.13
CA SER A 196 26.54 -4.12 -14.53
C SER A 196 26.98 -5.37 -13.76
N LYS A 197 26.04 -6.26 -13.39
CA LYS A 197 26.29 -7.51 -12.63
C LYS A 197 27.02 -7.25 -11.31
N GLN A 198 26.80 -6.09 -10.68
CA GLN A 198 27.42 -5.73 -9.41
C GLN A 198 26.55 -6.17 -8.23
N GLY A 199 25.23 -6.10 -8.36
CA GLY A 199 24.30 -6.50 -7.32
C GLY A 199 22.88 -6.66 -7.84
N THR A 200 22.00 -7.11 -6.95
CA THR A 200 20.56 -7.24 -7.20
C THR A 200 19.79 -7.14 -5.90
N VAL A 201 18.49 -6.86 -5.99
CA VAL A 201 17.53 -7.08 -4.89
C VAL A 201 16.73 -8.31 -5.22
N ARG A 202 16.60 -9.23 -4.26
CA ARG A 202 15.82 -10.46 -4.43
C ARG A 202 14.88 -10.71 -3.26
N PHE A 203 13.77 -11.36 -3.50
CA PHE A 203 12.92 -11.93 -2.47
C PHE A 203 13.67 -13.06 -1.76
N ALA A 204 13.70 -13.03 -0.43
CA ALA A 204 14.31 -14.07 0.38
C ALA A 204 13.24 -15.00 1.00
N LYS A 205 12.21 -14.42 1.64
CA LYS A 205 11.12 -15.19 2.23
C LYS A 205 9.87 -14.35 2.51
N LEU A 206 8.72 -15.02 2.53
CA LEU A 206 7.49 -14.48 3.10
C LEU A 206 7.55 -14.63 4.63
N VAL A 207 7.49 -13.50 5.33
CA VAL A 207 7.57 -13.47 6.80
C VAL A 207 6.21 -13.68 7.43
N SER A 208 5.18 -13.01 6.89
CA SER A 208 3.81 -13.16 7.36
C SER A 208 2.79 -12.81 6.29
N LYS A 209 1.58 -13.32 6.47
CA LYS A 209 0.40 -12.99 5.67
C LYS A 209 -0.79 -12.82 6.60
N THR A 210 -1.56 -11.75 6.41
CA THR A 210 -2.80 -11.45 7.14
C THR A 210 -3.92 -11.17 6.15
N GLU A 211 -5.11 -11.66 6.42
CA GLU A 211 -6.32 -11.43 5.61
C GLU A 211 -7.48 -11.03 6.52
N GLY A 212 -8.37 -10.20 6.02
CA GLY A 212 -9.55 -9.79 6.79
C GLY A 212 -10.46 -8.83 6.03
N PRO A 213 -11.51 -8.32 6.68
CA PRO A 213 -12.49 -7.47 6.02
C PRO A 213 -12.02 -6.02 5.81
N ILE A 214 -10.91 -5.60 6.42
CA ILE A 214 -10.37 -4.24 6.28
C ILE A 214 -9.18 -4.20 5.34
N PHE A 215 -8.25 -5.15 5.49
CA PHE A 215 -7.08 -5.25 4.62
C PHE A 215 -6.56 -6.68 4.52
N SER A 216 -5.84 -6.93 3.46
CA SER A 216 -4.89 -8.03 3.37
C SER A 216 -3.47 -7.47 3.34
N GLU A 217 -2.54 -8.17 3.99
CA GLU A 217 -1.16 -7.72 4.16
C GLU A 217 -0.19 -8.87 4.02
N ILE A 218 0.94 -8.60 3.38
CA ILE A 218 2.11 -9.48 3.41
C ILE A 218 3.31 -8.71 3.98
N LYS A 219 4.20 -9.44 4.66
CA LYS A 219 5.56 -8.99 5.01
C LYS A 219 6.54 -9.90 4.28
N ALA A 220 7.36 -9.34 3.43
CA ALA A 220 8.35 -10.02 2.60
C ALA A 220 9.75 -9.52 2.92
N LEU A 221 10.68 -10.43 3.20
CA LEU A 221 12.09 -10.10 3.36
C LEU A 221 12.75 -10.07 1.99
N HIS A 222 13.40 -8.95 1.68
CA HIS A 222 14.30 -8.78 0.54
C HIS A 222 15.75 -8.73 1.00
N GLU A 223 16.64 -9.22 0.15
CA GLU A 223 18.08 -9.10 0.30
C GLU A 223 18.66 -8.25 -0.82
N HIS A 224 19.43 -7.22 -0.47
CA HIS A 224 20.28 -6.50 -1.40
C HIS A 224 21.62 -7.21 -1.47
N VAL A 225 21.86 -7.92 -2.55
CA VAL A 225 22.96 -8.86 -2.71
C VAL A 225 24.04 -8.26 -3.59
N VAL A 226 25.26 -8.21 -3.08
CA VAL A 226 26.48 -7.81 -3.80
C VAL A 226 27.12 -9.04 -4.43
N PHE A 227 27.44 -8.97 -5.72
CA PHE A 227 28.23 -9.99 -6.43
C PHE A 227 29.72 -9.64 -6.33
N LYS A 228 30.51 -10.51 -5.70
CA LYS A 228 31.94 -10.28 -5.48
C LYS A 228 32.75 -10.46 -6.77
N LYS A 229 33.73 -9.58 -7.01
CA LYS A 229 34.62 -9.66 -8.18
C LYS A 229 35.38 -10.97 -8.32
N GLY A 230 35.66 -11.66 -7.20
CA GLY A 230 36.32 -12.97 -7.14
C GLY A 230 35.38 -14.18 -7.18
N GLY A 231 34.09 -13.97 -7.40
CA GLY A 231 33.05 -14.97 -7.29
C GLY A 231 32.37 -15.00 -5.90
N GLY A 232 31.18 -15.58 -5.85
CA GLY A 232 30.33 -15.58 -4.65
C GLY A 232 29.50 -14.32 -4.49
N GLU A 233 28.68 -14.30 -3.44
CA GLU A 233 27.77 -13.20 -3.13
C GLU A 233 27.77 -12.85 -1.64
N LYS A 234 27.34 -11.62 -1.31
CA LYS A 234 27.20 -11.16 0.08
C LYS A 234 25.94 -10.31 0.20
N VAL A 235 25.12 -10.58 1.20
CA VAL A 235 23.99 -9.70 1.54
C VAL A 235 24.53 -8.46 2.25
N ALA A 236 24.26 -7.29 1.69
CA ALA A 236 24.68 -6.00 2.22
C ALA A 236 23.59 -5.33 3.05
N LEU A 237 22.32 -5.45 2.63
CA LEU A 237 21.16 -4.85 3.29
C LEU A 237 20.00 -5.84 3.31
N ASN A 238 19.31 -5.92 4.43
CA ASN A 238 18.00 -6.54 4.55
C ASN A 238 16.90 -5.48 4.44
N GLU A 239 15.84 -5.77 3.73
CA GLU A 239 14.66 -4.94 3.63
C GLU A 239 13.42 -5.76 3.94
N LEU A 240 12.73 -5.45 5.05
CA LEU A 240 11.40 -6.00 5.33
C LEU A 240 10.36 -5.10 4.67
N GLN A 241 9.82 -5.55 3.55
CA GLN A 241 8.77 -4.83 2.84
C GLN A 241 7.40 -5.31 3.32
N THR A 242 6.59 -4.39 3.83
CA THR A 242 5.18 -4.61 4.15
C THR A 242 4.31 -4.02 3.06
N ILE A 243 3.45 -4.84 2.46
CA ILE A 243 2.45 -4.40 1.47
C ILE A 243 1.08 -4.69 2.05
N ARG A 244 0.29 -3.63 2.30
CA ARG A 244 -1.07 -3.70 2.82
C ARG A 244 -2.03 -3.14 1.79
N VAL A 245 -2.97 -3.96 1.35
CA VAL A 245 -4.02 -3.57 0.41
C VAL A 245 -5.33 -3.51 1.16
N TYR A 246 -5.97 -2.35 1.18
CA TYR A 246 -7.25 -2.15 1.86
C TYR A 246 -8.40 -2.64 0.99
N GLN A 247 -9.44 -3.17 1.67
CA GLN A 247 -10.68 -3.62 1.01
C GLN A 247 -11.29 -2.45 0.24
N PRO A 248 -11.47 -2.54 -1.10
CA PRO A 248 -12.20 -1.53 -1.85
C PRO A 248 -13.63 -1.40 -1.35
N GLU A 249 -14.12 -0.19 -1.23
CA GLU A 249 -15.53 0.05 -0.98
C GLU A 249 -16.36 -0.22 -2.24
N LYS A 250 -17.58 -0.73 -2.03
CA LYS A 250 -18.42 -1.26 -3.12
C LYS A 250 -18.68 -0.23 -4.23
N ASP A 251 -18.87 1.03 -3.88
CA ASP A 251 -19.29 2.10 -4.80
C ASP A 251 -18.20 3.14 -5.05
N LYS A 252 -16.92 2.75 -4.84
CA LYS A 252 -15.77 3.63 -5.07
C LYS A 252 -14.90 3.14 -6.22
N ASP A 253 -14.48 4.08 -7.04
CA ASP A 253 -13.57 3.84 -8.16
C ASP A 253 -12.10 3.95 -7.75
N TYR A 254 -11.79 3.61 -6.49
CA TYR A 254 -10.41 3.57 -5.99
C TYR A 254 -10.23 2.55 -4.87
N TYR A 255 -8.98 2.19 -4.62
CA TYR A 255 -8.54 1.49 -3.43
C TYR A 255 -7.17 2.01 -2.97
N ILE A 256 -6.79 1.64 -1.75
CA ILE A 256 -5.57 2.12 -1.09
C ILE A 256 -4.59 0.96 -0.93
N VAL A 257 -3.30 1.25 -1.17
CA VAL A 257 -2.17 0.35 -0.89
C VAL A 257 -1.15 1.11 -0.05
N ASP A 258 -0.78 0.57 1.11
CA ASP A 258 0.35 1.06 1.89
C ASP A 258 1.57 0.16 1.69
N ILE A 259 2.72 0.76 1.43
CA ILE A 259 4.01 0.09 1.30
C ILE A 259 4.95 0.68 2.34
N THR A 260 5.46 -0.18 3.21
CA THR A 260 6.50 0.20 4.18
C THR A 260 7.75 -0.63 3.90
N SER A 261 8.89 0.04 3.84
CA SER A 261 10.21 -0.56 3.66
C SER A 261 11.03 -0.29 4.93
N GLU A 262 11.34 -1.33 5.69
CA GLU A 262 12.18 -1.30 6.88
C GLU A 262 13.53 -1.91 6.55
N MET A 263 14.59 -1.10 6.55
CA MET A 263 15.92 -1.47 6.09
C MET A 263 16.92 -1.50 7.23
N ASN A 264 17.79 -2.51 7.25
CA ASN A 264 18.93 -2.59 8.15
C ASN A 264 20.14 -3.23 7.47
N CYS A 265 21.35 -2.82 7.87
CA CYS A 265 22.57 -3.45 7.37
C CYS A 265 22.59 -4.93 7.74
N ALA A 266 22.92 -5.79 6.77
CA ALA A 266 23.00 -7.23 6.99
C ALA A 266 24.34 -7.66 7.62
N THR A 267 25.29 -6.73 7.79
CA THR A 267 26.63 -6.94 8.31
C THR A 267 27.06 -5.75 9.17
N GLU A 268 28.24 -5.82 9.79
CA GLU A 268 28.87 -4.71 10.51
C GLU A 268 29.39 -3.59 9.58
N SER A 269 29.27 -3.76 8.26
CA SER A 269 29.64 -2.72 7.30
C SER A 269 28.46 -1.80 7.03
N PRO A 270 28.65 -0.48 6.98
CA PRO A 270 27.60 0.45 6.62
C PRO A 270 27.20 0.29 5.16
N PHE A 271 25.97 0.69 4.86
CA PHE A 271 25.41 0.73 3.51
C PHE A 271 25.22 2.21 3.14
N HIS A 272 26.17 2.78 2.39
CA HIS A 272 26.20 4.20 2.07
C HIS A 272 25.64 4.46 0.67
N ILE A 273 24.41 4.94 0.60
CA ILE A 273 23.74 5.27 -0.66
C ILE A 273 24.22 6.66 -1.08
N LEU A 274 24.94 6.72 -2.20
CA LEU A 274 25.43 7.97 -2.74
C LEU A 274 24.36 8.74 -3.52
N GLU A 275 24.54 10.03 -3.60
CA GLU A 275 23.72 10.90 -4.43
C GLU A 275 23.67 10.38 -5.88
N TYR A 276 22.48 10.23 -6.40
CA TYR A 276 22.27 9.86 -7.80
C TYR A 276 20.88 10.26 -8.28
N ARG A 277 20.76 10.57 -9.56
CA ARG A 277 19.55 11.09 -10.22
C ARG A 277 18.28 10.24 -10.04
N TYR A 278 18.37 8.97 -9.66
CA TYR A 278 17.26 8.07 -9.33
C TYR A 278 17.72 6.95 -8.40
N ALA A 279 16.85 6.54 -7.49
CA ALA A 279 16.97 5.39 -6.60
C ALA A 279 15.67 5.27 -5.79
N GLY A 280 15.48 4.18 -5.05
CA GLY A 280 14.33 4.02 -4.16
C GLY A 280 13.06 3.57 -4.89
N MET A 281 11.88 4.00 -4.42
CA MET A 281 10.59 3.56 -4.93
C MET A 281 10.36 4.02 -6.38
N GLY A 282 10.45 3.06 -7.32
CA GLY A 282 10.24 3.29 -8.75
C GLY A 282 8.94 2.67 -9.25
N TRP A 283 8.31 3.31 -10.22
CA TRP A 283 7.16 2.79 -10.96
C TRP A 283 7.38 2.94 -12.46
N ARG A 284 7.57 1.83 -13.15
CA ARG A 284 7.46 1.76 -14.60
C ARG A 284 5.99 1.57 -14.95
N THR A 285 5.40 2.57 -15.57
CA THR A 285 3.97 2.56 -15.86
C THR A 285 3.61 1.70 -17.07
N THR A 286 2.31 1.58 -17.29
CA THR A 286 1.74 0.81 -18.40
C THR A 286 2.30 1.20 -19.76
N GLU A 287 2.32 0.27 -20.70
CA GLU A 287 2.78 0.53 -22.08
C GLU A 287 1.80 1.37 -22.91
N TYR A 288 0.55 1.51 -22.44
CA TYR A 288 -0.45 2.32 -23.13
C TYR A 288 -0.18 3.82 -23.05
N TRP A 289 0.60 4.27 -22.02
CA TRP A 289 0.89 5.69 -21.85
C TRP A 289 2.08 6.17 -22.64
N ASN A 290 1.92 7.37 -23.19
CA ASN A 290 2.93 8.06 -24.00
C ASN A 290 2.91 9.58 -23.72
N ASN A 291 3.47 10.39 -24.59
CA ASN A 291 3.56 11.84 -24.43
C ASN A 291 2.26 12.60 -24.69
N THR A 292 1.20 11.95 -25.21
CA THR A 292 -0.08 12.59 -25.57
C THR A 292 -1.24 12.23 -24.63
N ASN A 293 -1.20 11.07 -23.96
CA ASN A 293 -2.34 10.50 -23.24
C ASN A 293 -2.08 10.23 -21.76
N CYS A 294 -0.98 10.73 -21.20
CA CYS A 294 -0.64 10.59 -19.80
C CYS A 294 -0.24 11.93 -19.20
N GLU A 295 -0.84 12.26 -18.08
CA GLU A 295 -0.59 13.50 -17.33
C GLU A 295 -0.03 13.24 -15.93
N VAL A 296 0.65 14.26 -15.39
CA VAL A 296 1.20 14.29 -14.04
C VAL A 296 0.74 15.55 -13.36
N LEU A 297 0.41 15.44 -12.07
CA LEU A 297 0.16 16.58 -11.18
C LEU A 297 0.79 16.30 -9.82
N THR A 298 1.52 17.28 -9.28
CA THR A 298 2.15 17.18 -7.96
C THR A 298 1.49 18.10 -6.94
N SER A 299 1.82 17.90 -5.67
CA SER A 299 1.39 18.80 -4.57
C SER A 299 1.79 20.25 -4.77
N GLU A 300 2.83 20.51 -5.58
CA GLU A 300 3.35 21.85 -5.89
C GLU A 300 2.78 22.40 -7.21
N GLY A 301 1.73 21.77 -7.76
CA GLY A 301 1.10 22.17 -9.01
C GLY A 301 1.96 21.93 -10.26
N LYS A 302 3.06 21.16 -10.14
CA LYS A 302 3.90 20.80 -11.27
C LYS A 302 3.24 19.73 -12.14
N THR A 303 3.52 19.81 -13.44
CA THR A 303 2.97 18.91 -14.44
C THR A 303 4.08 18.06 -15.08
N ARG A 304 3.74 17.17 -16.00
CA ARG A 304 4.72 16.32 -16.69
C ARG A 304 5.83 17.13 -17.42
N LYS A 305 5.61 18.42 -17.67
CA LYS A 305 6.59 19.27 -18.38
C LYS A 305 7.75 19.71 -17.48
N ASP A 306 7.51 19.89 -16.20
CA ASP A 306 8.40 20.59 -15.27
C ASP A 306 8.58 19.89 -13.90
N THR A 307 8.25 18.60 -13.83
CA THR A 307 8.28 17.81 -12.56
C THR A 307 9.62 17.19 -12.27
N ASP A 308 10.42 16.81 -13.29
CA ASP A 308 11.67 16.07 -13.04
C ASP A 308 12.64 16.87 -12.18
N GLY A 309 13.13 16.26 -11.12
CA GLY A 309 14.04 16.88 -10.17
C GLY A 309 13.37 17.77 -9.12
N THR A 310 12.05 17.98 -9.20
CA THR A 310 11.32 18.74 -8.17
C THR A 310 10.92 17.85 -6.99
N ARG A 311 10.46 18.48 -5.92
CA ARG A 311 10.01 17.80 -4.70
C ARG A 311 8.50 17.86 -4.61
N ALA A 312 7.90 16.82 -4.02
CA ALA A 312 6.48 16.80 -3.73
C ALA A 312 6.16 15.86 -2.57
N LYS A 313 5.09 16.15 -1.84
CA LYS A 313 4.54 15.24 -0.82
C LYS A 313 3.63 14.17 -1.44
N TRP A 314 3.06 14.45 -2.62
CA TRP A 314 2.33 13.48 -3.43
C TRP A 314 2.46 13.80 -4.93
N CYS A 315 2.32 12.78 -5.76
CA CYS A 315 2.34 12.87 -7.21
C CYS A 315 1.25 11.96 -7.80
N ILE A 316 0.35 12.54 -8.61
CA ILE A 316 -0.63 11.82 -9.40
C ILE A 316 -0.02 11.55 -10.78
N VAL A 317 -0.12 10.31 -11.24
CA VAL A 317 0.16 9.91 -12.63
C VAL A 317 -1.07 9.19 -13.14
N GLN A 318 -1.70 9.71 -14.19
CA GLN A 318 -2.97 9.21 -14.72
C GLN A 318 -3.05 9.41 -16.23
N GLY A 319 -3.90 8.68 -16.89
CA GLY A 319 -4.04 8.79 -18.34
C GLY A 319 -5.10 7.85 -18.92
N GLU A 320 -5.22 7.90 -20.24
CA GLU A 320 -6.09 7.04 -21.02
C GLU A 320 -5.63 5.58 -20.94
N LEU A 321 -6.60 4.69 -20.87
CA LEU A 321 -6.41 3.25 -20.75
C LEU A 321 -7.23 2.54 -21.85
N PRO A 322 -7.01 1.25 -22.13
CA PRO A 322 -7.83 0.50 -23.07
C PRO A 322 -9.32 0.59 -22.77
N ASP A 323 -10.15 0.28 -23.77
CA ASP A 323 -11.61 0.25 -23.69
C ASP A 323 -12.27 1.60 -23.34
N ASN A 324 -11.62 2.71 -23.76
CA ASN A 324 -12.03 4.09 -23.43
C ASN A 324 -12.09 4.38 -21.93
N ASP A 325 -11.31 3.68 -21.15
CA ASP A 325 -11.18 3.90 -19.71
C ASP A 325 -10.12 4.97 -19.42
N TYR A 326 -10.11 5.46 -18.20
CA TYR A 326 -9.14 6.43 -17.69
C TYR A 326 -8.83 6.10 -16.24
N GLY A 327 -7.58 6.23 -15.83
CA GLY A 327 -7.22 5.92 -14.47
C GLY A 327 -5.75 6.16 -14.18
N GLY A 328 -5.31 5.73 -13.02
CA GLY A 328 -3.93 5.90 -12.61
C GLY A 328 -3.68 5.59 -11.14
N ALA A 329 -2.61 6.17 -10.62
CA ALA A 329 -2.28 6.11 -9.21
C ALA A 329 -1.73 7.44 -8.71
N ALA A 330 -2.11 7.80 -7.48
CA ALA A 330 -1.46 8.85 -6.71
C ALA A 330 -0.48 8.19 -5.73
N PHE A 331 0.78 8.60 -5.78
CA PHE A 331 1.84 8.17 -4.87
C PHE A 331 2.07 9.25 -3.82
N LEU A 332 2.02 8.87 -2.54
CA LEU A 332 2.11 9.76 -1.39
C LEU A 332 3.30 9.35 -0.53
N ALA A 333 4.19 10.30 -0.21
CA ALA A 333 5.33 10.10 0.68
C ALA A 333 4.97 10.49 2.11
N TYR A 334 5.44 9.71 3.08
CA TYR A 334 5.19 9.98 4.50
C TYR A 334 6.18 11.03 5.05
N PRO A 335 5.74 11.93 5.96
CA PRO A 335 6.57 13.03 6.44
C PRO A 335 7.90 12.65 7.13
N THR A 336 8.02 11.42 7.64
CA THR A 336 9.25 10.94 8.27
C THR A 336 10.21 10.23 7.30
N ASN A 337 9.87 10.13 6.02
CA ASN A 337 10.76 9.56 5.03
C ASN A 337 12.03 10.40 4.92
N TYR A 338 13.16 9.72 4.65
CA TYR A 338 14.41 10.40 4.42
C TYR A 338 14.28 11.42 3.30
N ASN A 339 14.75 12.64 3.55
CA ASN A 339 14.75 13.75 2.60
C ASN A 339 13.36 14.23 2.15
N PHE A 340 12.35 14.07 3.05
CA PHE A 340 10.98 14.56 2.78
C PHE A 340 10.91 16.12 2.72
N PRO A 341 10.09 16.76 1.83
CA PRO A 341 9.42 16.14 0.69
C PRO A 341 10.43 15.59 -0.32
N GLU A 342 10.24 14.32 -0.71
CA GLU A 342 11.22 13.62 -1.51
C GLU A 342 11.39 14.23 -2.90
N PRO A 343 12.63 14.39 -3.40
CA PRO A 343 12.85 14.72 -4.80
C PRO A 343 12.38 13.56 -5.69
N MET A 344 11.93 13.90 -6.89
CA MET A 344 11.37 12.93 -7.83
C MET A 344 12.24 12.77 -9.08
N ARG A 345 12.25 11.57 -9.64
CA ARG A 345 12.64 11.31 -11.01
C ARG A 345 11.41 10.98 -11.82
N ILE A 346 11.07 11.81 -12.78
CA ILE A 346 9.91 11.66 -13.66
C ILE A 346 10.36 11.81 -15.10
N TRP A 347 9.94 10.90 -15.97
CA TRP A 347 10.17 11.04 -17.38
C TRP A 347 9.22 12.07 -17.99
N THR A 348 9.81 13.12 -18.50
CA THR A 348 9.09 14.21 -19.16
C THR A 348 8.57 13.79 -20.54
N LEU A 349 7.83 14.67 -21.20
CA LEU A 349 7.19 14.40 -22.51
C LEU A 349 8.17 13.95 -23.60
N ASN A 350 9.42 14.43 -23.55
CA ASN A 350 10.43 14.17 -24.57
C ASN A 350 11.37 13.00 -24.24
N THR A 351 11.11 12.28 -23.16
CA THR A 351 11.94 11.14 -22.78
C THR A 351 11.62 9.95 -23.68
N ASN A 352 12.66 9.31 -24.26
CA ASN A 352 12.53 8.14 -25.13
C ASN A 352 11.50 8.33 -26.25
N VAL A 353 11.79 9.12 -27.25
CA VAL A 353 11.01 9.37 -28.49
C VAL A 353 9.47 9.26 -28.36
N ARG A 354 8.95 8.14 -27.83
CA ARG A 354 7.54 7.85 -27.60
C ARG A 354 6.97 8.60 -26.38
N GLY A 355 7.82 8.99 -25.42
CA GLY A 355 7.39 9.59 -24.16
C GLY A 355 6.76 8.59 -23.18
N ASP A 356 7.34 7.39 -23.09
CA ASP A 356 6.97 6.43 -22.03
C ASP A 356 7.03 7.10 -20.65
N MET A 357 6.24 6.61 -19.73
CA MET A 357 6.17 7.18 -18.40
C MET A 357 6.93 6.33 -17.36
N PHE A 358 7.71 7.00 -16.55
CA PHE A 358 8.37 6.48 -15.37
C PHE A 358 8.31 7.50 -14.25
N PHE A 359 8.05 7.03 -13.04
CA PHE A 359 8.02 7.81 -11.81
C PHE A 359 8.90 7.16 -10.75
N SER A 360 9.60 7.96 -9.95
CA SER A 360 10.29 7.50 -8.74
C SER A 360 10.31 8.62 -7.70
N PHE A 361 9.97 8.30 -6.46
CA PHE A 361 10.51 9.02 -5.32
C PHE A 361 11.97 8.61 -5.16
N ALA A 362 12.89 9.59 -5.26
CA ALA A 362 14.32 9.38 -5.29
C ALA A 362 14.99 10.10 -4.11
N PRO A 363 14.88 9.57 -2.88
CA PRO A 363 15.30 10.29 -1.67
C PRO A 363 16.79 10.65 -1.63
N THR A 364 17.61 9.99 -2.43
CA THR A 364 19.05 10.28 -2.56
C THR A 364 19.42 11.05 -3.83
N LYS A 365 18.47 11.72 -4.48
CA LYS A 365 18.71 12.44 -5.72
C LYS A 365 19.67 13.62 -5.58
N ASP A 366 19.73 14.24 -4.42
CA ASP A 366 20.49 15.47 -4.14
C ASP A 366 21.31 15.39 -2.85
N ARG A 367 21.42 14.20 -2.25
CA ARG A 367 22.27 13.93 -1.08
C ARG A 367 22.51 12.46 -0.84
N ASN A 368 23.62 12.16 -0.18
CA ASN A 368 23.95 10.81 0.27
C ASN A 368 23.06 10.41 1.45
N TRP A 369 22.89 9.11 1.64
CA TRP A 369 22.23 8.52 2.81
C TRP A 369 23.07 7.38 3.39
N LEU A 370 23.62 7.57 4.56
CA LEU A 370 24.38 6.55 5.28
C LEU A 370 23.44 5.72 6.16
N LEU A 371 23.39 4.43 5.91
CA LEU A 371 22.74 3.46 6.78
C LEU A 371 23.83 2.77 7.61
N GLU A 372 23.76 2.93 8.93
CA GLU A 372 24.72 2.37 9.88
C GLU A 372 24.22 1.04 10.44
N PRO A 373 25.12 0.08 10.72
CA PRO A 373 24.76 -1.16 11.39
C PRO A 373 24.06 -0.93 12.73
N GLY A 374 23.15 -1.84 13.09
CA GLY A 374 22.39 -1.75 14.35
C GLY A 374 21.19 -0.82 14.31
N ASN A 375 21.01 0.00 13.27
CA ASN A 375 19.88 0.90 13.09
C ASN A 375 18.88 0.35 12.09
N THR A 376 17.60 0.75 12.25
CA THR A 376 16.53 0.48 11.29
C THR A 376 16.08 1.80 10.65
N TYR A 377 16.00 1.81 9.33
CA TYR A 377 15.61 2.95 8.52
C TYR A 377 14.30 2.64 7.81
N VAL A 378 13.34 3.56 7.87
CA VAL A 378 11.97 3.28 7.41
C VAL A 378 11.55 4.29 6.36
N LEU A 379 11.04 3.78 5.24
CA LEU A 379 10.32 4.56 4.22
C LEU A 379 8.88 4.06 4.15
N LYS A 380 7.93 4.99 4.07
CA LYS A 380 6.50 4.69 3.99
C LYS A 380 5.87 5.43 2.81
N TYR A 381 5.12 4.68 2.02
CA TYR A 381 4.39 5.22 0.88
C TYR A 381 2.95 4.74 0.89
N ARG A 382 2.05 5.56 0.40
CA ARG A 382 0.67 5.19 0.12
C ARG A 382 0.38 5.40 -1.35
N LEU A 383 -0.27 4.42 -1.97
CA LEU A 383 -0.84 4.53 -3.29
C LEU A 383 -2.35 4.60 -3.18
N VAL A 384 -2.96 5.54 -3.88
CA VAL A 384 -4.39 5.50 -4.19
C VAL A 384 -4.50 5.14 -5.65
N VAL A 385 -5.02 3.96 -5.94
CA VAL A 385 -5.19 3.42 -7.30
C VAL A 385 -6.63 3.62 -7.72
N PHE A 386 -6.88 4.20 -8.90
CA PHE A 386 -8.22 4.68 -9.25
C PHE A 386 -8.56 4.53 -10.73
N ASN A 387 -9.87 4.55 -11.03
CA ASN A 387 -10.44 4.87 -12.34
C ASN A 387 -11.04 6.28 -12.35
N GLY A 388 -11.26 6.83 -13.55
CA GLY A 388 -11.63 8.23 -13.72
C GLY A 388 -10.48 9.20 -13.37
N LYS A 389 -10.79 10.49 -13.33
CA LYS A 389 -9.83 11.54 -12.95
C LYS A 389 -9.70 11.64 -11.43
N PHE A 390 -8.46 11.74 -10.97
CA PHE A 390 -8.12 12.02 -9.58
C PHE A 390 -7.53 13.43 -9.50
N ASP A 391 -8.14 14.30 -8.74
CA ASP A 391 -7.77 15.71 -8.66
C ASP A 391 -6.89 16.03 -7.44
N GLN A 392 -6.42 17.28 -7.40
CA GLN A 392 -5.60 17.81 -6.31
C GLN A 392 -6.29 17.71 -4.95
N ALA A 393 -7.59 17.97 -4.86
CA ALA A 393 -8.32 17.95 -3.60
C ALA A 393 -8.39 16.54 -3.01
N ARG A 394 -8.64 15.53 -3.85
CA ARG A 394 -8.63 14.13 -3.45
C ARG A 394 -7.22 13.67 -3.06
N ALA A 395 -6.19 14.06 -3.80
CA ALA A 395 -4.80 13.72 -3.47
C ALA A 395 -4.34 14.35 -2.15
N GLU A 396 -4.71 15.62 -1.92
CA GLU A 396 -4.44 16.30 -0.65
C GLU A 396 -5.18 15.62 0.50
N SER A 397 -6.47 15.28 0.32
CA SER A 397 -7.25 14.56 1.32
C SER A 397 -6.63 13.19 1.66
N ALA A 398 -6.21 12.43 0.66
CA ALA A 398 -5.54 11.14 0.86
C ALA A 398 -4.22 11.30 1.61
N TRP A 399 -3.44 12.34 1.28
CA TRP A 399 -2.16 12.61 1.93
C TRP A 399 -2.37 13.04 3.39
N GLN A 400 -3.33 13.92 3.69
CA GLN A 400 -3.65 14.32 5.06
C GLN A 400 -4.03 13.11 5.93
N GLY A 401 -4.87 12.20 5.41
CA GLY A 401 -5.25 10.98 6.12
C GLY A 401 -4.11 9.95 6.28
N PHE A 402 -3.07 10.06 5.46
CA PHE A 402 -1.87 9.23 5.56
C PHE A 402 -0.82 9.83 6.49
N ALA A 403 -0.53 11.10 6.32
CA ALA A 403 0.49 11.83 7.08
C ALA A 403 0.07 12.13 8.53
N HIS A 404 -1.23 12.34 8.75
CA HIS A 404 -1.81 12.73 10.02
C HIS A 404 -2.95 11.77 10.39
N PRO A 405 -2.64 10.60 10.99
CA PRO A 405 -3.66 9.66 11.43
C PRO A 405 -4.70 10.34 12.33
N PRO A 406 -5.99 9.97 12.24
CA PRO A 406 -7.06 10.63 12.98
C PRO A 406 -6.87 10.49 14.49
N GLN A 407 -7.13 11.58 15.21
CA GLN A 407 -7.18 11.54 16.67
C GLN A 407 -8.51 10.92 17.12
N ILE A 408 -8.42 9.93 17.98
CA ILE A 408 -9.57 9.16 18.47
C ILE A 408 -9.76 9.47 19.95
N THR A 409 -10.89 10.10 20.28
CA THR A 409 -11.31 10.27 21.67
C THR A 409 -12.10 9.06 22.11
N ILE A 410 -11.64 8.38 23.16
CA ILE A 410 -12.21 7.14 23.67
C ILE A 410 -12.95 7.42 24.97
N ASN A 411 -14.22 7.01 25.06
CA ASN A 411 -15.01 7.03 26.28
C ASN A 411 -15.33 5.57 26.66
N LYS A 412 -14.68 5.08 27.72
CA LYS A 412 -14.96 3.75 28.31
C LYS A 412 -16.26 3.81 29.10
N LYS A 413 -17.01 2.70 29.08
CA LYS A 413 -18.25 2.59 29.86
C LYS A 413 -18.04 1.83 31.16
#